data_bf8db20098c66bb4b3179e50a2219f6a
#
_entry.id   bf8db20098c66bb4b3179e50a2219f6a
#
_cell.length_a   1.000
_cell.length_b   1.000
_cell.length_c   1.000
_cell.angle_alpha   90.00
_cell.angle_beta   90.00
_cell.angle_gamma   90.00
#
_symmetry.space_group_name_H-M   'P 1'
#
loop_
_entity.id
_entity.type
_entity.pdbx_description
1 polymer ?
#
loop_
_entity_poly.entity_id
_entity_poly.type
_entity_poly.pdbx_seq_one_letter_code
_entity_poly.pdbx_strand_id
1 'polypeptide(L)'
;MNPTKQKFQIKSDHVLIGFLVLTILPFIILFFYNQPTPEDFYYEEIVKKSGFYDAQRFFHKFWGGRIVYYAIISLNPLILKSVAGYNLFALLISLFFFYSFYLFVTEITKSGIIVKDKILIVLSFIFLFVYAMPSVGQGFYWLGSAINYRLASAFSMLFYVFFLRLNRSETNSQKY
;
A
#
# COMPACT_ATOMS: atom_id res chain seq x y z
N MET A 1 -8.74 37.98 11.43
CA MET A 1 -7.67 36.97 11.50
C MET A 1 -6.32 37.68 11.35
N ASN A 2 -5.41 37.57 12.30
CA ASN A 2 -4.18 38.35 12.34
C ASN A 2 -3.17 37.79 11.29
N PRO A 3 -2.65 38.56 10.31
CA PRO A 3 -1.77 38.07 9.25
C PRO A 3 -0.46 37.45 9.77
N THR A 4 -0.02 37.80 10.97
CA THR A 4 1.14 37.20 11.63
C THR A 4 0.93 35.74 12.04
N LYS A 5 -0.28 35.33 12.43
CA LYS A 5 -0.59 33.93 12.77
C LYS A 5 -0.59 33.02 11.53
N GLN A 6 -1.00 33.55 10.38
CA GLN A 6 -1.06 32.78 9.14
C GLN A 6 0.33 32.46 8.57
N LYS A 7 1.31 33.38 8.67
CA LYS A 7 2.71 33.15 8.26
C LYS A 7 3.42 32.12 9.14
N PHE A 8 3.16 32.13 10.45
CA PHE A 8 3.76 31.17 11.37
C PHE A 8 3.23 29.74 11.16
N GLN A 9 1.95 29.61 10.90
CA GLN A 9 1.28 28.31 10.65
C GLN A 9 1.80 27.63 9.37
N ILE A 10 1.98 28.38 8.28
CA ILE A 10 2.54 27.86 7.01
C ILE A 10 3.95 27.32 7.23
N LYS A 11 4.78 28.01 8.00
CA LYS A 11 6.15 27.59 8.29
C LYS A 11 6.20 26.32 9.16
N SER A 12 5.33 26.21 10.14
CA SER A 12 5.21 25.04 11.01
C SER A 12 4.82 23.77 10.23
N ASP A 13 3.85 23.88 9.32
CA ASP A 13 3.37 22.73 8.52
C ASP A 13 4.44 22.21 7.55
N HIS A 14 5.24 23.10 6.93
CA HIS A 14 6.33 22.68 6.07
C HIS A 14 7.45 21.96 6.86
N VAL A 15 7.76 22.42 8.07
CA VAL A 15 8.71 21.75 8.95
C VAL A 15 8.19 20.36 9.33
N LEU A 16 6.90 20.23 9.67
CA LEU A 16 6.30 18.94 10.01
C LEU A 16 6.29 17.98 8.83
N ILE A 17 5.92 18.44 7.62
CA ILE A 17 6.00 17.62 6.41
C ILE A 17 7.44 17.14 6.17
N GLY A 18 8.41 18.05 6.24
CA GLY A 18 9.84 17.72 6.10
C GLY A 18 10.31 16.67 7.11
N PHE A 19 9.92 16.81 8.37
CA PHE A 19 10.20 15.84 9.42
C PHE A 19 9.59 14.45 9.10
N LEU A 20 8.32 14.39 8.73
CA LEU A 20 7.65 13.13 8.39
C LEU A 20 8.29 12.46 7.17
N VAL A 21 8.64 13.21 6.14
CA VAL A 21 9.35 12.69 4.96
C VAL A 21 10.70 12.11 5.35
N LEU A 22 11.50 12.84 6.14
CA LEU A 22 12.82 12.38 6.59
C LEU A 22 12.75 11.11 7.43
N THR A 23 11.72 10.96 8.28
CA THR A 23 11.55 9.76 9.11
C THR A 23 11.00 8.56 8.34
N ILE A 24 10.28 8.76 7.23
CA ILE A 24 9.76 7.70 6.37
C ILE A 24 10.83 7.24 5.34
N LEU A 25 11.68 8.15 4.88
CA LEU A 25 12.66 7.89 3.83
C LEU A 25 13.53 6.65 4.05
N PRO A 26 14.09 6.39 5.25
CA PRO A 26 14.88 5.18 5.51
C PRO A 26 14.11 3.89 5.20
N PHE A 27 12.81 3.84 5.49
CA PHE A 27 11.99 2.67 5.21
C PHE A 27 11.77 2.44 3.71
N ILE A 28 11.73 3.50 2.91
CA ILE A 28 11.69 3.39 1.44
C ILE A 28 13.04 2.85 0.91
N ILE A 29 14.15 3.36 1.43
CA ILE A 29 15.50 2.92 1.04
C ILE A 29 15.71 1.44 1.38
N LEU A 30 15.23 0.98 2.52
CA LEU A 30 15.37 -0.41 2.96
C LEU A 30 14.70 -1.43 2.02
N PHE A 31 13.73 -1.04 1.18
CA PHE A 31 13.21 -1.94 0.15
C PHE A 31 14.30 -2.46 -0.81
N PHE A 32 15.28 -1.65 -1.12
CA PHE A 32 16.36 -2.03 -2.03
C PHE A 32 17.35 -3.04 -1.41
N TYR A 33 17.32 -3.19 -0.09
CA TYR A 33 18.17 -4.12 0.67
C TYR A 33 17.38 -5.32 1.25
N ASN A 34 16.08 -5.38 0.95
CA ASN A 34 15.23 -6.45 1.43
C ASN A 34 15.66 -7.80 0.82
N GLN A 35 15.55 -8.86 1.60
CA GLN A 35 15.86 -10.23 1.17
C GLN A 35 14.57 -11.06 1.19
N PRO A 36 14.35 -11.89 0.15
CA PRO A 36 13.24 -12.83 0.14
C PRO A 36 13.31 -13.82 1.29
N THR A 37 12.17 -14.25 1.79
CA THR A 37 12.07 -15.27 2.83
C THR A 37 12.13 -16.66 2.23
N PRO A 38 12.40 -17.72 3.04
CA PRO A 38 12.33 -19.10 2.57
C PRO A 38 10.99 -19.46 1.93
N GLU A 39 9.90 -18.89 2.41
CA GLU A 39 8.54 -19.09 1.87
C GLU A 39 8.40 -18.52 0.45
N ASP A 40 9.02 -17.38 0.16
CA ASP A 40 8.99 -16.78 -1.17
C ASP A 40 9.71 -17.67 -2.20
N PHE A 41 10.82 -18.30 -1.81
CA PHE A 41 11.54 -19.27 -2.64
C PHE A 41 10.74 -20.58 -2.81
N TYR A 42 9.98 -20.98 -1.80
CA TYR A 42 9.10 -22.15 -1.90
C TYR A 42 7.99 -21.95 -2.95
N TYR A 43 7.35 -20.77 -2.96
CA TYR A 43 6.38 -20.43 -4.01
C TYR A 43 7.02 -20.42 -5.40
N GLU A 44 8.20 -19.82 -5.52
CA GLU A 44 8.99 -19.82 -6.74
C GLU A 44 9.25 -21.23 -7.26
N GLU A 45 9.74 -22.11 -6.39
CA GLU A 45 10.09 -23.49 -6.74
C GLU A 45 8.90 -24.28 -7.27
N ILE A 46 7.73 -24.17 -6.61
CA ILE A 46 6.51 -24.85 -7.05
C ILE A 46 6.09 -24.35 -8.43
N VAL A 47 6.06 -23.04 -8.64
CA VAL A 47 5.66 -22.47 -9.93
C VAL A 47 6.64 -22.85 -11.05
N LYS A 48 7.94 -22.90 -10.78
CA LYS A 48 8.93 -23.33 -11.77
C LYS A 48 8.81 -24.81 -12.13
N LYS A 49 8.48 -25.67 -11.17
CA LYS A 49 8.36 -27.12 -11.40
C LYS A 49 7.06 -27.51 -12.11
N SER A 50 5.95 -26.91 -11.73
CA SER A 50 4.62 -27.33 -12.20
C SER A 50 3.95 -26.37 -13.18
N GLY A 51 4.50 -25.16 -13.35
CA GLY A 51 3.86 -24.08 -14.11
C GLY A 51 2.76 -23.39 -13.31
N PHE A 52 2.30 -22.24 -13.82
CA PHE A 52 1.37 -21.37 -13.11
C PHE A 52 0.05 -22.08 -12.72
N TYR A 53 -0.61 -22.77 -13.64
CA TYR A 53 -1.94 -23.36 -13.42
C TYR A 53 -1.90 -24.53 -12.42
N ASP A 54 -0.94 -25.41 -12.53
CA ASP A 54 -0.82 -26.55 -11.61
C ASP A 54 -0.33 -26.12 -10.23
N ALA A 55 0.48 -25.07 -10.14
CA ALA A 55 0.80 -24.42 -8.88
C ALA A 55 -0.47 -23.88 -8.18
N GLN A 56 -1.41 -23.24 -8.91
CA GLN A 56 -2.68 -22.80 -8.33
C GLN A 56 -3.48 -23.97 -7.75
N ARG A 57 -3.58 -25.09 -8.50
CA ARG A 57 -4.27 -26.30 -8.03
C ARG A 57 -3.61 -26.87 -6.77
N PHE A 58 -2.27 -26.89 -6.75
CA PHE A 58 -1.50 -27.34 -5.60
C PHE A 58 -1.77 -26.46 -4.36
N PHE A 59 -1.64 -25.15 -4.47
CA PHE A 59 -1.87 -24.21 -3.38
C PHE A 59 -3.31 -24.28 -2.86
N HIS A 60 -4.29 -24.35 -3.75
CA HIS A 60 -5.70 -24.48 -3.36
C HIS A 60 -5.95 -25.77 -2.57
N LYS A 61 -5.36 -26.88 -2.97
CA LYS A 61 -5.55 -28.19 -2.35
C LYS A 61 -4.86 -28.32 -1.00
N PHE A 62 -3.64 -27.80 -0.87
CA PHE A 62 -2.77 -28.07 0.27
C PHE A 62 -2.57 -26.87 1.22
N TRP A 63 -2.81 -25.63 0.78
CA TRP A 63 -2.53 -24.44 1.56
C TRP A 63 -3.76 -23.60 1.88
N GLY A 64 -4.83 -23.71 1.13
CA GLY A 64 -6.11 -23.06 1.39
C GLY A 64 -6.69 -22.26 0.24
N GLY A 65 -7.89 -21.70 0.46
CA GLY A 65 -8.73 -21.09 -0.58
C GLY A 65 -8.36 -19.66 -1.01
N ARG A 66 -7.14 -19.16 -0.74
CA ARG A 66 -6.75 -17.78 -1.08
C ARG A 66 -6.34 -17.65 -2.54
N ILE A 67 -7.25 -17.90 -3.47
CA ILE A 67 -6.98 -17.98 -4.91
C ILE A 67 -6.26 -16.74 -5.43
N VAL A 68 -6.75 -15.54 -5.11
CA VAL A 68 -6.16 -14.27 -5.58
C VAL A 68 -4.74 -14.07 -5.03
N TYR A 69 -4.52 -14.39 -3.77
CA TYR A 69 -3.20 -14.33 -3.16
C TYR A 69 -2.20 -15.24 -3.89
N TYR A 70 -2.57 -16.50 -4.11
CA TYR A 70 -1.67 -17.46 -4.79
C TYR A 70 -1.45 -17.09 -6.25
N ALA A 71 -2.44 -16.54 -6.93
CA ALA A 71 -2.25 -16.04 -8.29
C ALA A 71 -1.22 -14.91 -8.34
N ILE A 72 -1.31 -13.95 -7.41
CA ILE A 72 -0.38 -12.80 -7.39
C ILE A 72 1.01 -13.21 -6.93
N ILE A 73 1.14 -14.03 -5.87
CA ILE A 73 2.46 -14.48 -5.38
C ILE A 73 3.16 -15.38 -6.41
N SER A 74 2.41 -16.08 -7.26
CA SER A 74 2.95 -16.87 -8.36
C SER A 74 3.48 -16.02 -9.53
N LEU A 75 3.27 -14.71 -9.52
CA LEU A 75 3.91 -13.74 -10.43
C LEU A 75 5.17 -13.11 -9.82
N ASN A 76 5.63 -13.63 -8.68
CA ASN A 76 6.81 -13.16 -7.98
C ASN A 76 8.04 -13.13 -8.91
N PRO A 77 8.73 -11.99 -9.03
CA PRO A 77 9.91 -11.85 -9.89
C PRO A 77 11.09 -12.77 -9.57
N LEU A 78 11.08 -13.46 -8.43
CA LEU A 78 12.05 -14.52 -8.12
C LEU A 78 11.98 -15.68 -9.13
N ILE A 79 10.82 -15.93 -9.75
CA ILE A 79 10.67 -16.90 -10.84
C ILE A 79 11.65 -16.61 -11.98
N LEU A 80 11.95 -15.33 -12.21
CA LEU A 80 12.96 -14.83 -13.14
C LEU A 80 14.34 -14.64 -12.50
N LYS A 81 14.57 -15.18 -11.30
CA LYS A 81 15.79 -15.01 -10.49
C LYS A 81 16.15 -13.56 -10.19
N SER A 82 15.16 -12.67 -10.11
CA SER A 82 15.36 -11.24 -9.89
C SER A 82 14.99 -10.82 -8.47
N VAL A 83 15.99 -10.69 -7.59
CA VAL A 83 15.79 -10.12 -6.24
C VAL A 83 15.45 -8.63 -6.34
N ALA A 84 16.07 -7.88 -7.26
CA ALA A 84 15.72 -6.49 -7.48
C ALA A 84 14.25 -6.33 -7.92
N GLY A 85 13.77 -7.20 -8.81
CA GLY A 85 12.35 -7.25 -9.20
C GLY A 85 11.43 -7.56 -8.03
N TYR A 86 11.80 -8.49 -7.16
CA TYR A 86 11.07 -8.81 -5.93
C TYR A 86 10.92 -7.56 -5.03
N ASN A 87 12.02 -6.86 -4.79
CA ASN A 87 12.05 -5.65 -3.97
C ASN A 87 11.19 -4.53 -4.58
N LEU A 88 11.31 -4.33 -5.90
CA LEU A 88 10.49 -3.37 -6.63
C LEU A 88 9.00 -3.72 -6.55
N PHE A 89 8.64 -5.00 -6.66
CA PHE A 89 7.25 -5.44 -6.59
C PHE A 89 6.65 -5.17 -5.20
N ALA A 90 7.37 -5.50 -4.12
CA ALA A 90 6.95 -5.19 -2.75
C ALA A 90 6.82 -3.67 -2.51
N LEU A 91 7.74 -2.87 -3.04
CA LEU A 91 7.68 -1.40 -3.00
C LEU A 91 6.45 -0.87 -3.73
N LEU A 92 6.18 -1.34 -4.95
CA LEU A 92 5.02 -0.90 -5.74
C LEU A 92 3.69 -1.20 -5.04
N ILE A 93 3.55 -2.38 -4.41
CA ILE A 93 2.36 -2.70 -3.59
C ILE A 93 2.21 -1.72 -2.43
N SER A 94 3.32 -1.34 -1.78
CA SER A 94 3.28 -0.39 -0.67
C SER A 94 2.90 1.01 -1.13
N LEU A 95 3.46 1.47 -2.23
CA LEU A 95 3.10 2.77 -2.83
C LEU A 95 1.63 2.78 -3.27
N PHE A 96 1.14 1.69 -3.86
CA PHE A 96 -0.26 1.54 -4.24
C PHE A 96 -1.19 1.60 -3.02
N PHE A 97 -0.83 0.97 -1.91
CA PHE A 97 -1.57 1.03 -0.65
C PHE A 97 -1.66 2.47 -0.11
N PHE A 98 -0.53 3.20 -0.05
CA PHE A 98 -0.54 4.58 0.43
C PHE A 98 -1.26 5.54 -0.52
N TYR A 99 -1.17 5.31 -1.83
CA TYR A 99 -1.94 6.07 -2.81
C TYR A 99 -3.45 5.82 -2.69
N SER A 100 -3.86 4.57 -2.47
CA SER A 100 -5.26 4.22 -2.23
C SER A 100 -5.80 4.89 -0.96
N PHE A 101 -4.97 4.98 0.08
CA PHE A 101 -5.31 5.71 1.30
C PHE A 101 -5.44 7.23 1.03
N TYR A 102 -4.56 7.81 0.23
CA TYR A 102 -4.69 9.22 -0.18
C TYR A 102 -6.00 9.47 -0.93
N LEU A 103 -6.38 8.60 -1.85
CA LEU A 103 -7.64 8.71 -2.58
C LEU A 103 -8.84 8.60 -1.63
N PHE A 104 -8.78 7.66 -0.69
CA PHE A 104 -9.81 7.45 0.32
C PHE A 104 -9.99 8.70 1.22
N VAL A 105 -8.90 9.24 1.76
CA VAL A 105 -8.92 10.50 2.53
C VAL A 105 -9.50 11.64 1.70
N THR A 106 -9.09 11.76 0.44
CA THR A 106 -9.58 12.80 -0.47
C THR A 106 -11.08 12.69 -0.70
N GLU A 107 -11.60 11.47 -0.84
CA GLU A 107 -13.02 11.24 -1.09
C GLU A 107 -13.88 11.51 0.15
N ILE A 108 -13.41 11.16 1.35
CA ILE A 108 -14.14 11.39 2.60
C ILE A 108 -14.15 12.88 2.95
N THR A 109 -13.01 13.56 2.83
CA THR A 109 -12.86 14.95 3.25
C THR A 109 -13.46 15.95 2.27
N LYS A 110 -13.79 15.54 1.06
CA LYS A 110 -14.34 16.37 -0.02
C LYS A 110 -13.54 17.67 -0.25
N SER A 111 -14.24 18.79 -0.52
CA SER A 111 -13.65 20.11 -0.74
C SER A 111 -13.35 20.91 0.53
N GLY A 112 -13.66 20.35 1.71
CA GLY A 112 -13.51 21.06 2.99
C GLY A 112 -12.07 21.17 3.50
N ILE A 113 -11.14 20.34 2.98
CA ILE A 113 -9.75 20.27 3.43
C ILE A 113 -8.82 20.59 2.27
N ILE A 114 -7.85 21.47 2.48
CA ILE A 114 -6.85 21.83 1.46
C ILE A 114 -5.89 20.65 1.20
N VAL A 115 -5.30 20.61 -0.01
CA VAL A 115 -4.41 19.50 -0.44
C VAL A 115 -3.24 19.26 0.53
N LYS A 116 -2.68 20.34 1.08
CA LYS A 116 -1.58 20.26 2.07
C LYS A 116 -1.99 19.44 3.29
N ASP A 117 -3.17 19.68 3.85
CA ASP A 117 -3.63 18.98 5.05
C ASP A 117 -3.93 17.51 4.75
N LYS A 118 -4.41 17.19 3.54
CA LYS A 118 -4.57 15.80 3.08
C LYS A 118 -3.23 15.07 3.02
N ILE A 119 -2.21 15.72 2.48
CA ILE A 119 -0.84 15.19 2.45
C ILE A 119 -0.33 14.96 3.87
N LEU A 120 -0.56 15.90 4.78
CA LEU A 120 -0.15 15.79 6.17
C LEU A 120 -0.84 14.61 6.88
N ILE A 121 -2.14 14.40 6.67
CA ILE A 121 -2.88 13.24 7.18
C ILE A 121 -2.27 11.94 6.65
N VAL A 122 -1.98 11.87 5.35
CA VAL A 122 -1.43 10.66 4.74
C VAL A 122 -0.02 10.36 5.24
N LEU A 123 0.85 11.37 5.32
CA LEU A 123 2.22 11.20 5.85
C LEU A 123 2.20 10.79 7.33
N SER A 124 1.32 11.39 8.14
CA SER A 124 1.15 11.00 9.54
C SER A 124 0.66 9.56 9.67
N PHE A 125 -0.27 9.13 8.80
CA PHE A 125 -0.72 7.74 8.76
C PHE A 125 0.43 6.80 8.37
N ILE A 126 1.21 7.10 7.35
CA ILE A 126 2.37 6.29 6.93
C ILE A 126 3.37 6.18 8.08
N PHE A 127 3.68 7.30 8.73
CA PHE A 127 4.55 7.33 9.89
C PHE A 127 4.06 6.41 11.00
N LEU A 128 2.80 6.58 11.44
CA LEU A 128 2.20 5.75 12.49
C LEU A 128 2.12 4.28 12.08
N PHE A 129 1.74 4.00 10.81
CA PHE A 129 1.64 2.65 10.28
C PHE A 129 2.98 1.91 10.38
N VAL A 130 4.07 2.56 10.01
CA VAL A 130 5.40 1.93 10.03
C VAL A 130 5.97 1.82 11.45
N TYR A 131 5.88 2.89 12.24
CA TYR A 131 6.48 2.92 13.58
C TYR A 131 5.69 2.15 14.65
N ALA A 132 4.37 1.99 14.48
CA ALA A 132 3.54 1.19 15.38
C ALA A 132 3.56 -0.32 15.03
N MET A 133 4.21 -0.71 13.93
CA MET A 133 4.23 -2.11 13.49
C MET A 133 5.15 -2.96 14.38
N PRO A 134 4.67 -4.06 14.98
CA PRO A 134 5.48 -4.90 15.88
C PRO A 134 6.70 -5.51 15.21
N SER A 135 6.61 -5.84 13.93
CA SER A 135 7.70 -6.36 13.11
C SER A 135 7.66 -5.73 11.72
N VAL A 136 8.47 -4.71 11.52
CA VAL A 136 8.56 -4.00 10.24
C VAL A 136 9.05 -4.94 9.13
N GLY A 137 10.00 -5.82 9.43
CA GLY A 137 10.52 -6.81 8.48
C GLY A 137 9.41 -7.69 7.89
N GLN A 138 8.61 -8.29 8.76
CA GLN A 138 7.52 -9.18 8.33
C GLN A 138 6.30 -8.42 7.81
N GLY A 139 5.92 -7.32 8.46
CA GLY A 139 4.72 -6.59 8.12
C GLY A 139 4.88 -5.67 6.91
N PHE A 140 6.09 -5.12 6.65
CA PHE A 140 6.30 -4.09 5.64
C PHE A 140 7.11 -4.57 4.43
N TYR A 141 8.12 -5.41 4.62
CA TYR A 141 9.01 -5.82 3.51
C TYR A 141 8.66 -7.19 2.93
N TRP A 142 8.12 -8.11 3.71
CA TRP A 142 7.77 -9.43 3.22
C TRP A 142 6.65 -9.37 2.18
N LEU A 143 6.88 -9.95 1.00
CA LEU A 143 5.95 -9.91 -0.12
C LEU A 143 4.62 -10.60 0.18
N GLY A 144 4.65 -11.73 0.89
CA GLY A 144 3.44 -12.44 1.32
C GLY A 144 2.52 -11.56 2.17
N SER A 145 3.08 -10.80 3.11
CA SER A 145 2.34 -9.82 3.90
C SER A 145 1.84 -8.65 3.06
N ALA A 146 2.67 -8.16 2.12
CA ALA A 146 2.28 -7.09 1.21
C ALA A 146 1.01 -7.43 0.42
N ILE A 147 0.95 -8.63 -0.14
CA ILE A 147 -0.19 -9.10 -0.94
C ILE A 147 -1.41 -9.37 -0.05
N ASN A 148 -1.24 -10.11 1.06
CA ASN A 148 -2.37 -10.49 1.92
C ASN A 148 -3.05 -9.33 2.62
N TYR A 149 -2.29 -8.34 3.06
CA TYR A 149 -2.82 -7.28 3.91
C TYR A 149 -2.85 -5.92 3.20
N ARG A 150 -1.73 -5.44 2.69
CA ARG A 150 -1.68 -4.09 2.09
C ARG A 150 -2.43 -4.01 0.77
N LEU A 151 -2.23 -4.99 -0.12
CA LEU A 151 -2.93 -5.00 -1.40
C LEU A 151 -4.45 -5.21 -1.20
N ALA A 152 -4.85 -6.11 -0.32
CA ALA A 152 -6.26 -6.32 0.02
C ALA A 152 -6.89 -5.04 0.63
N SER A 153 -6.18 -4.38 1.55
CA SER A 153 -6.65 -3.11 2.13
C SER A 153 -6.72 -1.99 1.09
N ALA A 154 -5.78 -1.93 0.14
CA ALA A 154 -5.81 -0.97 -0.96
C ALA A 154 -7.06 -1.15 -1.83
N PHE A 155 -7.38 -2.37 -2.22
CA PHE A 155 -8.60 -2.66 -2.97
C PHE A 155 -9.86 -2.35 -2.18
N SER A 156 -9.89 -2.63 -0.88
CA SER A 156 -11.02 -2.28 -0.02
C SER A 156 -11.24 -0.76 0.04
N MET A 157 -10.17 0.03 0.21
CA MET A 157 -10.25 1.49 0.18
C MET A 157 -10.73 2.01 -1.17
N LEU A 158 -10.22 1.48 -2.29
CA LEU A 158 -10.68 1.85 -3.63
C LEU A 158 -12.14 1.48 -3.86
N PHE A 159 -12.59 0.33 -3.38
CA PHE A 159 -14.00 -0.05 -3.42
C PHE A 159 -14.87 1.02 -2.73
N TYR A 160 -14.51 1.45 -1.52
CA TYR A 160 -15.24 2.52 -0.83
C TYR A 160 -15.19 3.85 -1.60
N VAL A 161 -14.07 4.21 -2.20
CA VAL A 161 -13.97 5.42 -3.03
C VAL A 161 -14.95 5.37 -4.20
N PHE A 162 -14.99 4.27 -4.94
CA PHE A 162 -15.92 4.08 -6.06
C PHE A 162 -17.37 4.07 -5.60
N PHE A 163 -17.67 3.36 -4.53
CA PHE A 163 -19.02 3.30 -3.95
C PHE A 163 -19.55 4.70 -3.56
N LEU A 164 -18.72 5.50 -2.89
CA LEU A 164 -19.09 6.86 -2.52
C LEU A 164 -19.30 7.77 -3.74
N ARG A 165 -18.51 7.60 -4.80
CA ARG A 165 -18.69 8.36 -6.05
C ARG A 165 -19.97 7.97 -6.77
N LEU A 166 -20.30 6.71 -6.86
CA LEU A 166 -21.54 6.23 -7.49
C LEU A 166 -22.77 6.78 -6.77
N ASN A 167 -22.85 6.64 -5.45
CA ASN A 167 -23.97 7.17 -4.67
C ASN A 167 -24.17 8.70 -4.86
N ARG A 168 -23.10 9.46 -5.03
CA ARG A 168 -23.19 10.90 -5.28
C ARG A 168 -23.69 11.23 -6.68
N SER A 169 -23.32 10.46 -7.69
CA SER A 169 -23.78 10.68 -9.05
C SER A 169 -25.29 10.45 -9.17
N GLU A 170 -25.82 9.43 -8.51
CA GLU A 170 -27.27 9.15 -8.46
C GLU A 170 -28.05 10.28 -7.75
N THR A 171 -27.53 10.76 -6.61
CA THR A 171 -28.19 11.84 -5.86
C THR A 171 -28.24 13.14 -6.66
N ASN A 172 -27.24 13.43 -7.49
CA ASN A 172 -27.24 14.59 -8.37
C ASN A 172 -28.17 14.43 -9.59
N SER A 173 -28.29 13.22 -10.13
CA SER A 173 -29.20 12.92 -11.25
C SER A 173 -30.69 13.00 -10.87
N GLN A 174 -31.04 12.79 -9.61
CA GLN A 174 -32.42 12.89 -9.11
C GLN A 174 -32.87 14.35 -8.83
N LYS A 175 -31.97 15.31 -8.93
CA LYS A 175 -32.28 16.75 -8.68
C LYS A 175 -32.62 17.53 -9.95
N TYR A 176 -32.60 16.89 -11.11
CA TYR A 176 -33.02 17.44 -12.42
C TYR A 176 -34.21 16.64 -12.96
#